data_2626469d7306d77d1aca977f4d818b52
#
_entry.id   2626469d7306d77d1aca977f4d818b52
#
_cell.length_a   1.000
_cell.length_b   1.000
_cell.length_c   1.000
_cell.angle_alpha   90.00
_cell.angle_beta   90.00
_cell.angle_gamma   90.00
#
_symmetry.space_group_name_H-M   'P 1'
#
loop_
_entity.id
_entity.type
_entity.pdbx_description
1 polymer ?
#
loop_
_entity_poly.entity_id
_entity_poly.type
_entity_poly.pdbx_seq_one_letter_code
_entity_poly.pdbx_strand_id
1 'polypeptide(L)'
;MICFVLSDGAGGHAFCSRYDLGPWPLMRDVKDVSNDAREVLRSCRAVFVNGFVFDELKPQAVEQALNLSKSNGAGVFFDPGPRAFTFVDAENPTRMEVLDVALTNSDVVLATEEELAALTGVPVNSAPEEYAAAVFAYPGSAVEWVVVKLGPAGATIVTRDGQSARVGCPKVKVGDTVGCGDSSAGAYVLGYLRMRTDRTLDLASVLETTVTLATHVGSATAMNIGAGRNVATAETVLDLLEQAANGQTNGVDRNVAVLAQNILRQSLDSAMA
;
A
#
# COMPACT_ATOMS: atom_id res chain seq x y z
N MET A 1 -9.92 11.99 -17.76
CA MET A 1 -8.65 11.29 -18.08
C MET A 1 -8.97 9.94 -18.69
N ILE A 2 -8.27 9.57 -19.76
CA ILE A 2 -8.32 8.23 -20.36
C ILE A 2 -6.93 7.62 -20.17
N CYS A 3 -6.87 6.43 -19.61
CA CYS A 3 -5.63 5.68 -19.44
C CYS A 3 -5.72 4.39 -20.26
N PHE A 4 -4.81 4.22 -21.20
CA PHE A 4 -4.62 2.98 -21.95
C PHE A 4 -3.60 2.14 -21.21
N VAL A 5 -3.97 0.90 -20.92
CA VAL A 5 -3.07 -0.10 -20.36
C VAL A 5 -2.64 -1.02 -21.50
N LEU A 6 -1.36 -1.03 -21.79
CA LEU A 6 -0.75 -1.89 -22.80
C LEU A 6 -0.13 -3.08 -22.07
N SER A 7 -0.67 -4.27 -22.28
CA SER A 7 -0.17 -5.50 -21.65
C SER A 7 0.60 -6.34 -22.67
N ASP A 8 1.70 -6.94 -22.25
CA ASP A 8 2.42 -7.94 -23.02
C ASP A 8 1.94 -9.37 -22.65
N GLY A 9 2.39 -10.36 -23.44
CA GLY A 9 2.03 -11.75 -23.19
C GLY A 9 2.72 -12.39 -21.97
N ALA A 10 3.65 -11.68 -21.32
CA ALA A 10 4.38 -12.12 -20.12
C ALA A 10 3.81 -11.54 -18.81
N GLY A 11 2.74 -10.72 -18.88
CA GLY A 11 2.13 -10.07 -17.74
C GLY A 11 2.71 -8.70 -17.39
N GLY A 12 3.67 -8.19 -18.17
CA GLY A 12 4.13 -6.82 -18.08
C GLY A 12 3.09 -5.84 -18.63
N HIS A 13 3.05 -4.63 -18.10
CA HIS A 13 2.15 -3.58 -18.58
C HIS A 13 2.80 -2.19 -18.56
N ALA A 14 2.32 -1.34 -19.46
CA ALA A 14 2.68 0.08 -19.53
C ALA A 14 1.42 0.92 -19.61
N PHE A 15 1.49 2.15 -19.08
CA PHE A 15 0.38 3.07 -19.04
C PHE A 15 0.61 4.22 -20.02
N CYS A 16 -0.40 4.53 -20.81
CA CYS A 16 -0.44 5.74 -21.66
C CYS A 16 -1.69 6.53 -21.30
N SER A 17 -1.52 7.69 -20.66
CA SER A 17 -2.65 8.49 -20.17
C SER A 17 -2.82 9.77 -20.99
N ARG A 18 -4.08 10.11 -21.27
CA ARG A 18 -4.48 11.38 -21.90
C ARG A 18 -5.37 12.17 -20.94
N TYR A 19 -5.04 13.43 -20.77
CA TYR A 19 -5.80 14.38 -19.97
C TYR A 19 -6.59 15.31 -20.91
N ASP A 20 -7.93 15.32 -20.77
CA ASP A 20 -8.83 16.12 -21.62
C ASP A 20 -9.34 17.40 -20.94
N LEU A 21 -8.96 17.65 -19.68
CA LEU A 21 -9.51 18.74 -18.86
C LEU A 21 -8.59 19.97 -18.79
N GLY A 22 -7.59 20.06 -19.65
CA GLY A 22 -6.65 21.18 -19.68
C GLY A 22 -5.19 20.76 -19.56
N PRO A 23 -4.28 21.73 -19.44
CA PRO A 23 -2.86 21.44 -19.32
C PRO A 23 -2.57 20.68 -18.01
N TRP A 24 -1.83 19.61 -18.11
CA TRP A 24 -1.32 18.85 -16.96
C TRP A 24 -0.01 19.48 -16.47
N PRO A 25 0.26 19.51 -15.15
CA PRO A 25 -0.60 19.11 -14.02
C PRO A 25 -1.66 20.15 -13.67
N LEU A 26 -2.88 19.68 -13.38
CA LEU A 26 -4.03 20.53 -13.12
C LEU A 26 -3.95 21.30 -11.78
N MET A 27 -3.24 20.75 -10.81
CA MET A 27 -3.18 21.28 -9.43
C MET A 27 -1.83 21.86 -9.05
N ARG A 28 -0.95 22.14 -10.02
CA ARG A 28 0.41 22.69 -9.76
C ARG A 28 0.40 23.97 -8.93
N ASP A 29 -0.61 24.81 -9.10
CA ASP A 29 -0.69 26.11 -8.42
C ASP A 29 -1.42 26.04 -7.08
N VAL A 30 -1.90 24.88 -6.68
CA VAL A 30 -2.48 24.67 -5.34
C VAL A 30 -1.36 24.79 -4.31
N LYS A 31 -1.51 25.78 -3.42
CA LYS A 31 -0.55 26.05 -2.35
C LYS A 31 -1.04 25.60 -0.98
N ASP A 32 -2.35 25.57 -0.80
CA ASP A 32 -3.01 25.31 0.46
C ASP A 32 -4.13 24.29 0.33
N VAL A 33 -4.31 23.49 1.36
CA VAL A 33 -5.45 22.56 1.48
C VAL A 33 -6.73 23.38 1.64
N SER A 34 -7.76 23.12 0.82
CA SER A 34 -9.06 23.79 0.89
C SER A 34 -9.77 23.52 2.23
N ASN A 35 -10.74 24.35 2.59
CA ASN A 35 -11.50 24.17 3.84
C ASN A 35 -12.24 22.83 3.87
N ASP A 36 -12.87 22.44 2.77
CA ASP A 36 -13.58 21.16 2.66
C ASP A 36 -12.62 19.97 2.83
N ALA A 37 -11.45 20.03 2.16
CA ALA A 37 -10.43 19.01 2.33
C ALA A 37 -9.87 18.96 3.77
N ARG A 38 -9.71 20.13 4.43
CA ARG A 38 -9.29 20.20 5.84
C ARG A 38 -10.29 19.50 6.76
N GLU A 39 -11.59 19.65 6.53
CA GLU A 39 -12.62 18.99 7.31
C GLU A 39 -12.54 17.46 7.18
N VAL A 40 -12.42 16.96 5.95
CA VAL A 40 -12.24 15.53 5.67
C VAL A 40 -10.96 14.99 6.32
N LEU A 41 -9.83 15.68 6.14
CA LEU A 41 -8.54 15.26 6.69
C LEU A 41 -8.51 15.25 8.22
N ARG A 42 -9.28 16.13 8.87
CA ARG A 42 -9.43 16.13 10.33
C ARG A 42 -10.29 15.00 10.88
N SER A 43 -11.16 14.44 10.07
CA SER A 43 -12.09 13.38 10.49
C SER A 43 -11.65 11.98 10.03
N CYS A 44 -10.69 11.86 9.12
CA CYS A 44 -10.25 10.58 8.60
C CYS A 44 -9.43 9.80 9.63
N ARG A 45 -9.50 8.48 9.57
CA ARG A 45 -8.69 7.56 10.38
C ARG A 45 -7.40 7.13 9.68
N ALA A 46 -7.37 7.25 8.35
CA ALA A 46 -6.23 6.91 7.52
C ALA A 46 -6.15 7.84 6.32
N VAL A 47 -4.92 8.12 5.87
CA VAL A 47 -4.62 8.77 4.60
C VAL A 47 -3.69 7.84 3.82
N PHE A 48 -4.10 7.51 2.60
CA PHE A 48 -3.25 6.79 1.66
C PHE A 48 -2.74 7.76 0.60
N VAL A 49 -1.43 7.78 0.42
CA VAL A 49 -0.73 8.64 -0.54
C VAL A 49 -0.02 7.75 -1.55
N ASN A 50 -0.44 7.85 -2.81
CA ASN A 50 0.29 7.24 -3.92
C ASN A 50 1.30 8.23 -4.50
N GLY A 51 2.45 7.76 -4.96
CA GLY A 51 3.52 8.61 -5.50
C GLY A 51 3.10 9.53 -6.64
N PHE A 52 2.03 9.19 -7.37
CA PHE A 52 1.49 10.05 -8.44
C PHE A 52 0.93 11.39 -7.95
N VAL A 53 0.57 11.53 -6.67
CA VAL A 53 0.09 12.82 -6.13
C VAL A 53 1.12 13.93 -6.29
N PHE A 54 2.39 13.58 -6.26
CA PHE A 54 3.50 14.53 -6.42
C PHE A 54 3.75 14.97 -7.87
N ASP A 55 3.10 14.33 -8.83
CA ASP A 55 3.05 14.84 -10.20
C ASP A 55 2.08 16.02 -10.32
N GLU A 56 1.04 16.06 -9.48
CA GLU A 56 -0.04 17.05 -9.50
C GLU A 56 0.16 18.16 -8.47
N LEU A 57 0.58 17.81 -7.26
CA LEU A 57 0.71 18.71 -6.12
C LEU A 57 2.17 18.96 -5.76
N LYS A 58 2.45 20.15 -5.23
CA LYS A 58 3.75 20.45 -4.64
C LYS A 58 3.94 19.67 -3.34
N PRO A 59 5.18 19.27 -3.00
CA PRO A 59 5.47 18.57 -1.74
C PRO A 59 4.90 19.27 -0.50
N GLN A 60 4.98 20.59 -0.45
CA GLN A 60 4.47 21.39 0.69
C GLN A 60 2.95 21.29 0.88
N ALA A 61 2.19 21.18 -0.21
CA ALA A 61 0.72 21.01 -0.11
C ALA A 61 0.37 19.62 0.41
N VAL A 62 1.12 18.60 -0.03
CA VAL A 62 0.98 17.23 0.48
C VAL A 62 1.39 17.16 1.95
N GLU A 63 2.53 17.72 2.32
CA GLU A 63 3.00 17.78 3.70
C GLU A 63 1.97 18.43 4.64
N GLN A 64 1.38 19.56 4.21
CA GLN A 64 0.34 20.23 4.97
C GLN A 64 -0.88 19.30 5.20
N ALA A 65 -1.29 18.53 4.18
CA ALA A 65 -2.40 17.59 4.30
C ALA A 65 -2.06 16.44 5.26
N LEU A 66 -0.86 15.88 5.17
CA LEU A 66 -0.39 14.79 6.04
C LEU A 66 -0.27 15.25 7.49
N ASN A 67 0.35 16.39 7.74
CA ASN A 67 0.47 16.98 9.08
C ASN A 67 -0.90 17.23 9.72
N LEU A 68 -1.85 17.74 8.93
CA LEU A 68 -3.21 17.96 9.40
C LEU A 68 -3.90 16.66 9.82
N SER A 69 -3.75 15.60 9.04
CA SER A 69 -4.34 14.29 9.34
C SER A 69 -3.67 13.63 10.55
N LYS A 70 -2.35 13.65 10.63
CA LYS A 70 -1.58 13.09 11.75
C LYS A 70 -1.89 13.79 13.08
N SER A 71 -2.08 15.12 13.06
CA SER A 71 -2.45 15.87 14.27
C SER A 71 -3.80 15.45 14.86
N ASN A 72 -4.63 14.78 14.08
CA ASN A 72 -5.91 14.20 14.51
C ASN A 72 -5.86 12.65 14.66
N GLY A 73 -4.67 12.08 14.64
CA GLY A 73 -4.46 10.66 14.92
C GLY A 73 -4.68 9.71 13.74
N ALA A 74 -4.78 10.23 12.51
CA ALA A 74 -4.84 9.37 11.32
C ALA A 74 -3.53 8.61 11.10
N GLY A 75 -3.62 7.36 10.63
CA GLY A 75 -2.47 6.64 10.08
C GLY A 75 -2.16 7.11 8.66
N VAL A 76 -0.89 7.29 8.33
CA VAL A 76 -0.45 7.72 7.00
C VAL A 76 0.27 6.57 6.29
N PHE A 77 -0.19 6.25 5.10
CA PHE A 77 0.30 5.16 4.26
C PHE A 77 0.84 5.72 2.96
N PHE A 78 2.06 5.35 2.60
CA PHE A 78 2.72 5.79 1.39
C PHE A 78 3.05 4.61 0.47
N ASP A 79 2.59 4.69 -0.78
CA ASP A 79 2.98 3.80 -1.86
C ASP A 79 3.67 4.63 -2.95
N PRO A 80 4.99 4.54 -3.12
CA PRO A 80 5.70 5.32 -4.12
C PRO A 80 5.29 4.95 -5.54
N GLY A 81 4.88 3.69 -5.75
CA GLY A 81 4.62 3.14 -7.07
C GLY A 81 5.80 3.35 -8.01
N PRO A 82 5.58 3.39 -9.32
CA PRO A 82 6.66 3.58 -10.29
C PRO A 82 7.35 4.95 -10.19
N ARG A 83 6.86 5.86 -9.35
CA ARG A 83 7.53 7.15 -9.07
C ARG A 83 8.75 6.99 -8.18
N ALA A 84 8.93 5.86 -7.50
CA ALA A 84 10.12 5.55 -6.72
C ALA A 84 11.42 5.86 -7.47
N PHE A 85 11.49 5.49 -8.73
CA PHE A 85 12.67 5.70 -9.59
C PHE A 85 12.97 7.18 -9.88
N THR A 86 12.02 8.08 -9.65
CA THR A 86 12.20 9.52 -9.91
C THR A 86 12.46 10.33 -8.63
N PHE A 87 12.18 9.77 -7.45
CA PHE A 87 12.29 10.50 -6.18
C PHE A 87 13.73 10.66 -5.70
N VAL A 88 14.63 9.81 -6.18
CA VAL A 88 16.07 9.84 -5.84
C VAL A 88 16.94 10.51 -6.89
N ASP A 89 16.33 11.22 -7.83
CA ASP A 89 17.05 11.97 -8.86
C ASP A 89 17.71 13.21 -8.25
N ALA A 90 19.03 13.11 -8.04
CA ALA A 90 19.84 14.19 -7.47
C ALA A 90 19.90 15.46 -8.33
N GLU A 91 19.60 15.36 -9.64
CA GLU A 91 19.51 16.51 -10.54
C GLU A 91 18.18 17.26 -10.37
N ASN A 92 17.21 16.67 -9.67
CA ASN A 92 15.91 17.27 -9.40
C ASN A 92 15.66 17.45 -7.88
N PRO A 93 16.07 18.58 -7.28
CA PRO A 93 15.92 18.83 -5.85
C PRO A 93 14.47 18.69 -5.34
N THR A 94 13.49 19.03 -6.18
CA THR A 94 12.07 18.89 -5.80
C THR A 94 11.69 17.42 -5.59
N ARG A 95 12.30 16.48 -6.29
CA ARG A 95 12.05 15.06 -6.14
C ARG A 95 12.64 14.51 -4.83
N MET A 96 13.80 15.01 -4.42
CA MET A 96 14.37 14.69 -3.10
C MET A 96 13.49 15.20 -1.96
N GLU A 97 12.91 16.41 -2.11
CA GLU A 97 11.94 16.96 -1.15
C GLU A 97 10.67 16.09 -1.04
N VAL A 98 10.22 15.47 -2.15
CA VAL A 98 9.12 14.50 -2.15
C VAL A 98 9.43 13.31 -1.23
N LEU A 99 10.61 12.72 -1.39
CA LEU A 99 11.02 11.58 -0.56
C LEU A 99 11.10 11.95 0.91
N ASP A 100 11.64 13.13 1.21
CA ASP A 100 11.70 13.67 2.58
C ASP A 100 10.30 13.80 3.17
N VAL A 101 9.39 14.49 2.51
CA VAL A 101 7.99 14.65 2.94
C VAL A 101 7.31 13.28 3.14
N ALA A 102 7.51 12.35 2.22
CA ALA A 102 6.88 11.03 2.28
C ALA A 102 7.37 10.22 3.49
N LEU A 103 8.68 10.08 3.69
CA LEU A 103 9.24 9.22 4.74
C LEU A 103 9.16 9.83 6.14
N THR A 104 9.21 11.16 6.27
CA THR A 104 9.07 11.82 7.58
C THR A 104 7.63 11.90 8.07
N ASN A 105 6.64 11.75 7.17
CA ASN A 105 5.23 11.87 7.51
C ASN A 105 4.46 10.55 7.46
N SER A 106 4.99 9.49 6.83
CA SER A 106 4.28 8.22 6.73
C SER A 106 4.53 7.31 7.93
N ASP A 107 3.51 6.58 8.34
CA ASP A 107 3.60 5.54 9.36
C ASP A 107 3.88 4.17 8.71
N VAL A 108 3.39 3.96 7.48
CA VAL A 108 3.56 2.72 6.72
C VAL A 108 4.00 3.02 5.29
N VAL A 109 5.05 2.35 4.84
CA VAL A 109 5.49 2.35 3.44
C VAL A 109 5.13 1.01 2.79
N LEU A 110 4.46 1.06 1.63
CA LEU A 110 4.07 -0.13 0.86
C LEU A 110 4.73 -0.06 -0.52
N ALA A 111 5.71 -0.90 -0.78
CA ALA A 111 6.40 -0.82 -2.07
C ALA A 111 6.83 -2.21 -2.56
N THR A 112 7.07 -2.33 -3.86
CA THR A 112 7.71 -3.52 -4.41
C THR A 112 9.21 -3.52 -4.05
N GLU A 113 9.84 -4.66 -4.24
CA GLU A 113 11.28 -4.83 -4.04
C GLU A 113 12.09 -3.86 -4.91
N GLU A 114 11.69 -3.70 -6.17
CA GLU A 114 12.36 -2.80 -7.12
C GLU A 114 12.17 -1.32 -6.73
N GLU A 115 10.98 -0.96 -6.26
CA GLU A 115 10.68 0.39 -5.78
C GLU A 115 11.49 0.72 -4.53
N LEU A 116 11.60 -0.22 -3.57
CA LEU A 116 12.43 -0.06 -2.38
C LEU A 116 13.92 0.00 -2.73
N ALA A 117 14.37 -0.84 -3.65
CA ALA A 117 15.75 -0.78 -4.14
C ALA A 117 16.07 0.60 -4.72
N ALA A 118 15.16 1.16 -5.51
CA ALA A 118 15.31 2.50 -6.06
C ALA A 118 15.35 3.58 -4.97
N LEU A 119 14.47 3.52 -3.97
CA LEU A 119 14.39 4.51 -2.90
C LEU A 119 15.58 4.48 -1.94
N THR A 120 16.12 3.29 -1.68
CA THR A 120 17.09 3.08 -0.60
C THR A 120 18.51 2.87 -1.08
N GLY A 121 18.70 2.52 -2.36
CA GLY A 121 19.99 2.09 -2.90
C GLY A 121 20.38 0.66 -2.48
N VAL A 122 19.55 -0.05 -1.72
CA VAL A 122 19.75 -1.47 -1.39
C VAL A 122 19.56 -2.30 -2.68
N PRO A 123 20.44 -3.27 -2.99
CA PRO A 123 20.33 -4.06 -4.21
C PRO A 123 19.01 -4.81 -4.32
N VAL A 124 18.48 -4.99 -5.53
CA VAL A 124 17.33 -5.85 -5.81
C VAL A 124 17.67 -7.29 -5.40
N ASN A 125 16.69 -8.05 -4.93
CA ASN A 125 16.82 -9.39 -4.33
C ASN A 125 17.58 -9.43 -2.98
N SER A 126 17.67 -8.31 -2.27
CA SER A 126 18.09 -8.29 -0.86
C SER A 126 17.00 -8.82 0.07
N ALA A 127 17.33 -9.08 1.32
CA ALA A 127 16.33 -9.47 2.31
C ALA A 127 15.35 -8.30 2.58
N PRO A 128 14.05 -8.58 2.78
CA PRO A 128 13.06 -7.55 3.10
C PRO A 128 13.46 -6.66 4.29
N GLU A 129 14.16 -7.23 5.26
CA GLU A 129 14.66 -6.54 6.44
C GLU A 129 15.73 -5.50 6.09
N GLU A 130 16.52 -5.70 5.02
CA GLU A 130 17.54 -4.74 4.58
C GLU A 130 16.89 -3.48 3.99
N TYR A 131 15.86 -3.64 3.16
CA TYR A 131 15.07 -2.50 2.66
C TYR A 131 14.40 -1.75 3.80
N ALA A 132 13.80 -2.48 4.73
CA ALA A 132 13.13 -1.89 5.88
C ALA A 132 14.12 -1.11 6.77
N ALA A 133 15.29 -1.67 7.05
CA ALA A 133 16.33 -1.01 7.82
C ALA A 133 16.78 0.30 7.17
N ALA A 134 16.93 0.33 5.84
CA ALA A 134 17.29 1.54 5.11
C ALA A 134 16.21 2.62 5.17
N VAL A 135 14.92 2.24 5.04
CA VAL A 135 13.77 3.16 5.21
C VAL A 135 13.71 3.70 6.64
N PHE A 136 13.92 2.84 7.64
CA PHE A 136 13.92 3.26 9.05
C PHE A 136 15.11 4.17 9.40
N ALA A 137 16.26 3.98 8.74
CA ALA A 137 17.46 4.78 8.93
C ALA A 137 17.41 6.13 8.19
N TYR A 138 16.44 6.36 7.32
CA TYR A 138 16.30 7.64 6.62
C TYR A 138 16.17 8.79 7.64
N PRO A 139 16.88 9.91 7.48
CA PRO A 139 16.85 11.01 8.43
C PRO A 139 15.44 11.51 8.71
N GLY A 140 15.01 11.49 9.96
CA GLY A 140 13.67 11.92 10.36
C GLY A 140 12.53 10.95 10.04
N SER A 141 12.83 9.75 9.51
CA SER A 141 11.80 8.75 9.15
C SER A 141 10.86 8.45 10.33
N ALA A 142 9.56 8.65 10.10
CA ALA A 142 8.49 8.32 11.03
C ALA A 142 7.92 6.91 10.79
N VAL A 143 8.41 6.18 9.80
CA VAL A 143 7.86 4.90 9.36
C VAL A 143 7.96 3.85 10.45
N GLU A 144 6.84 3.22 10.78
CA GLU A 144 6.73 2.13 11.75
C GLU A 144 6.72 0.75 11.07
N TRP A 145 6.09 0.64 9.89
CA TRP A 145 6.01 -0.58 9.09
C TRP A 145 6.52 -0.36 7.67
N VAL A 146 7.32 -1.30 7.19
CA VAL A 146 7.64 -1.41 5.77
C VAL A 146 7.02 -2.70 5.22
N VAL A 147 6.20 -2.57 4.19
CA VAL A 147 5.63 -3.69 3.46
C VAL A 147 6.41 -3.87 2.16
N VAL A 148 7.08 -4.99 2.04
CA VAL A 148 7.80 -5.40 0.83
C VAL A 148 6.88 -6.30 0.01
N LYS A 149 6.40 -5.81 -1.12
CA LYS A 149 5.54 -6.55 -2.07
C LYS A 149 6.44 -7.37 -2.99
N LEU A 150 6.28 -8.69 -3.01
CA LEU A 150 7.14 -9.65 -3.73
C LEU A 150 6.41 -10.32 -4.90
N GLY A 151 5.38 -9.69 -5.43
CA GLY A 151 4.57 -10.24 -6.52
C GLY A 151 4.01 -11.63 -6.20
N PRO A 152 4.25 -12.65 -7.06
CA PRO A 152 3.74 -14.00 -6.82
C PRO A 152 4.31 -14.67 -5.55
N ALA A 153 5.45 -14.20 -5.04
CA ALA A 153 6.05 -14.71 -3.80
C ALA A 153 5.36 -14.18 -2.54
N GLY A 154 4.37 -13.29 -2.70
CA GLY A 154 3.58 -12.74 -1.61
C GLY A 154 4.08 -11.40 -1.11
N ALA A 155 4.13 -11.23 0.20
CA ALA A 155 4.60 -10.01 0.83
C ALA A 155 5.22 -10.27 2.21
N THR A 156 6.02 -9.31 2.66
CA THR A 156 6.59 -9.29 4.01
C THR A 156 6.28 -7.94 4.66
N ILE A 157 5.80 -7.94 5.89
CA ILE A 157 5.77 -6.75 6.74
C ILE A 157 6.98 -6.82 7.67
N VAL A 158 7.73 -5.73 7.77
CA VAL A 158 8.81 -5.56 8.75
C VAL A 158 8.50 -4.32 9.57
N THR A 159 8.58 -4.43 10.88
CA THR A 159 8.33 -3.34 11.82
C THR A 159 9.63 -2.71 12.30
N ARG A 160 9.56 -1.46 12.77
CA ARG A 160 10.73 -0.74 13.28
C ARG A 160 11.37 -1.40 14.50
N ASP A 161 10.61 -2.13 15.31
CA ASP A 161 11.11 -2.90 16.46
C ASP A 161 11.65 -4.29 16.10
N GLY A 162 11.72 -4.61 14.80
CA GLY A 162 12.37 -5.81 14.28
C GLY A 162 11.46 -7.05 14.18
N GLN A 163 10.16 -6.93 14.41
CA GLN A 163 9.24 -8.03 14.12
C GLN A 163 8.96 -8.11 12.62
N SER A 164 8.70 -9.31 12.12
CA SER A 164 8.32 -9.50 10.72
C SER A 164 7.32 -10.62 10.55
N ALA A 165 6.51 -10.53 9.50
CA ALA A 165 5.62 -11.60 9.05
C ALA A 165 5.68 -11.69 7.53
N ARG A 166 5.80 -12.92 7.00
CA ARG A 166 5.84 -13.20 5.56
C ARG A 166 4.81 -14.23 5.19
N VAL A 167 4.03 -13.95 4.14
CA VAL A 167 3.02 -14.88 3.60
C VAL A 167 3.09 -14.88 2.08
N GLY A 168 3.07 -16.08 1.49
CA GLY A 168 2.99 -16.27 0.04
C GLY A 168 1.60 -15.98 -0.52
N CYS A 169 1.51 -15.75 -1.82
CA CYS A 169 0.22 -15.64 -2.49
C CYS A 169 -0.45 -17.00 -2.67
N PRO A 170 -1.78 -17.12 -2.53
CA PRO A 170 -2.51 -18.29 -2.99
C PRO A 170 -2.35 -18.45 -4.51
N LYS A 171 -2.27 -19.69 -4.96
CA LYS A 171 -2.16 -20.00 -6.40
C LYS A 171 -3.52 -19.78 -7.06
N VAL A 172 -3.58 -18.79 -7.95
CA VAL A 172 -4.77 -18.46 -8.72
C VAL A 172 -4.47 -18.44 -10.21
N LYS A 173 -5.52 -18.53 -11.03
CA LYS A 173 -5.38 -18.26 -12.46
C LYS A 173 -5.35 -16.75 -12.67
N VAL A 174 -4.19 -16.23 -13.01
CA VAL A 174 -3.99 -14.80 -13.23
C VAL A 174 -4.63 -14.36 -14.55
N GLY A 175 -5.47 -13.35 -14.49
CA GLY A 175 -6.03 -12.64 -15.64
C GLY A 175 -5.26 -11.35 -15.93
N ASP A 176 -5.05 -10.51 -14.88
CA ASP A 176 -4.32 -9.25 -14.97
C ASP A 176 -3.78 -8.88 -13.57
N THR A 177 -2.67 -8.17 -13.52
CA THR A 177 -2.06 -7.74 -12.24
C THR A 177 -2.33 -6.26 -11.91
N VAL A 178 -3.02 -5.53 -12.79
CA VAL A 178 -3.37 -4.12 -12.57
C VAL A 178 -4.32 -3.99 -11.38
N GLY A 179 -3.98 -3.13 -10.43
CA GLY A 179 -4.77 -2.86 -9.23
C GLY A 179 -4.54 -3.84 -8.07
N CYS A 180 -3.70 -4.88 -8.21
CA CYS A 180 -3.39 -5.79 -7.11
C CYS A 180 -2.74 -5.05 -5.92
N GLY A 181 -1.81 -4.13 -6.20
CA GLY A 181 -1.15 -3.29 -5.19
C GLY A 181 -2.16 -2.41 -4.47
N ASP A 182 -2.97 -1.67 -5.22
CA ASP A 182 -3.95 -0.73 -4.67
C ASP A 182 -5.02 -1.45 -3.83
N SER A 183 -5.53 -2.58 -4.30
CA SER A 183 -6.54 -3.34 -3.56
C SER A 183 -5.97 -3.97 -2.29
N SER A 184 -4.75 -4.50 -2.32
CA SER A 184 -4.08 -5.06 -1.14
C SER A 184 -3.73 -3.99 -0.10
N ALA A 185 -3.51 -2.74 -0.51
CA ALA A 185 -3.23 -1.63 0.40
C ALA A 185 -4.35 -1.44 1.44
N GLY A 186 -5.62 -1.66 1.06
CA GLY A 186 -6.75 -1.61 1.99
C GLY A 186 -6.64 -2.58 3.15
N ALA A 187 -6.10 -3.78 2.93
CA ALA A 187 -5.87 -4.76 3.99
C ALA A 187 -4.76 -4.33 4.96
N TYR A 188 -3.68 -3.73 4.46
CA TYR A 188 -2.63 -3.17 5.32
C TYR A 188 -3.13 -2.00 6.16
N VAL A 189 -3.96 -1.11 5.58
CA VAL A 189 -4.62 -0.04 6.33
C VAL A 189 -5.47 -0.61 7.45
N LEU A 190 -6.30 -1.61 7.17
CA LEU A 190 -7.16 -2.25 8.15
C LEU A 190 -6.36 -2.86 9.31
N GLY A 191 -5.30 -3.63 9.00
CA GLY A 191 -4.46 -4.28 10.00
C GLY A 191 -3.76 -3.27 10.91
N TYR A 192 -3.16 -2.24 10.33
CA TYR A 192 -2.48 -1.18 11.08
C TYR A 192 -3.43 -0.41 11.99
N LEU A 193 -4.61 -0.04 11.50
CA LEU A 193 -5.62 0.66 12.31
C LEU A 193 -6.15 -0.21 13.44
N ARG A 194 -6.28 -1.52 13.24
CA ARG A 194 -6.66 -2.46 14.30
C ARG A 194 -5.60 -2.50 15.41
N MET A 195 -4.33 -2.62 15.06
CA MET A 195 -3.23 -2.58 16.02
C MET A 195 -3.25 -1.28 16.84
N ARG A 196 -3.54 -0.15 16.20
CA ARG A 196 -3.58 1.15 16.89
C ARG A 196 -4.80 1.31 17.82
N THR A 197 -5.93 0.71 17.48
CA THR A 197 -7.17 0.83 18.25
C THR A 197 -7.30 -0.18 19.38
N ASP A 198 -6.70 -1.35 19.22
CA ASP A 198 -6.73 -2.40 20.25
C ASP A 198 -5.30 -2.82 20.63
N ARG A 199 -4.84 -2.26 21.74
CA ARG A 199 -3.49 -2.51 22.30
C ARG A 199 -3.35 -3.88 22.99
N THR A 200 -4.44 -4.65 23.07
CA THR A 200 -4.42 -6.01 23.64
C THR A 200 -4.07 -7.08 22.60
N LEU A 201 -4.10 -6.73 21.33
CA LEU A 201 -3.76 -7.65 20.25
C LEU A 201 -2.26 -7.98 20.26
N ASP A 202 -1.97 -9.26 20.09
CA ASP A 202 -0.60 -9.72 19.86
C ASP A 202 -0.11 -9.23 18.51
N LEU A 203 1.01 -8.50 18.48
CA LEU A 203 1.52 -7.87 17.27
C LEU A 203 1.88 -8.91 16.20
N ALA A 204 2.49 -10.03 16.57
CA ALA A 204 2.84 -11.07 15.60
C ALA A 204 1.59 -11.61 14.89
N SER A 205 0.52 -11.89 15.63
CA SER A 205 -0.77 -12.31 15.08
C SER A 205 -1.40 -11.23 14.18
N VAL A 206 -1.29 -9.95 14.54
CA VAL A 206 -1.77 -8.84 13.69
C VAL A 206 -1.01 -8.78 12.38
N LEU A 207 0.32 -8.89 12.42
CA LEU A 207 1.15 -8.85 11.21
C LEU A 207 0.84 -10.02 10.28
N GLU A 208 0.83 -11.25 10.80
CA GLU A 208 0.52 -12.46 10.02
C GLU A 208 -0.88 -12.39 9.39
N THR A 209 -1.88 -11.98 10.17
CA THR A 209 -3.26 -11.86 9.67
C THR A 209 -3.39 -10.77 8.62
N THR A 210 -2.71 -9.64 8.83
CA THR A 210 -2.73 -8.51 7.90
C THR A 210 -2.10 -8.90 6.55
N VAL A 211 -0.91 -9.51 6.56
CA VAL A 211 -0.25 -9.91 5.32
C VAL A 211 -0.99 -11.05 4.62
N THR A 212 -1.61 -11.96 5.40
CA THR A 212 -2.48 -13.00 4.84
C THR A 212 -3.68 -12.39 4.12
N LEU A 213 -4.40 -11.48 4.76
CA LEU A 213 -5.54 -10.82 4.13
C LEU A 213 -5.10 -10.04 2.88
N ALA A 214 -4.01 -9.28 2.95
CA ALA A 214 -3.51 -8.49 1.84
C ALA A 214 -3.10 -9.34 0.61
N THR A 215 -2.42 -10.45 0.82
CA THR A 215 -2.03 -11.36 -0.28
C THR A 215 -3.24 -12.03 -0.92
N HIS A 216 -4.28 -12.34 -0.14
CA HIS A 216 -5.53 -12.91 -0.67
C HIS A 216 -6.35 -11.87 -1.44
N VAL A 217 -6.42 -10.61 -0.96
CA VAL A 217 -7.06 -9.51 -1.70
C VAL A 217 -6.34 -9.24 -3.03
N GLY A 218 -5.00 -9.15 -3.01
CA GLY A 218 -4.21 -8.98 -4.23
C GLY A 218 -4.41 -10.13 -5.22
N SER A 219 -4.41 -11.37 -4.74
CA SER A 219 -4.62 -12.56 -5.59
C SER A 219 -6.03 -12.64 -6.14
N ALA A 220 -7.06 -12.30 -5.37
CA ALA A 220 -8.43 -12.23 -5.86
C ALA A 220 -8.59 -11.15 -6.95
N THR A 221 -7.91 -10.01 -6.80
CA THR A 221 -7.84 -8.97 -7.84
C THR A 221 -7.17 -9.49 -9.10
N ALA A 222 -6.07 -10.23 -8.97
CA ALA A 222 -5.34 -10.78 -10.11
C ALA A 222 -6.14 -11.79 -10.95
N MET A 223 -7.22 -12.36 -10.43
CA MET A 223 -8.08 -13.28 -11.17
C MET A 223 -8.93 -12.58 -12.25
N ASN A 224 -9.10 -11.28 -12.16
CA ASN A 224 -9.92 -10.48 -13.06
C ASN A 224 -9.06 -9.73 -14.09
N ILE A 225 -9.70 -9.03 -15.01
CA ILE A 225 -9.04 -8.20 -16.02
C ILE A 225 -9.35 -6.73 -15.73
N GLY A 226 -8.30 -5.92 -15.66
CA GLY A 226 -8.38 -4.50 -15.40
C GLY A 226 -8.59 -4.16 -13.92
N ALA A 227 -8.52 -2.86 -13.60
CA ALA A 227 -8.68 -2.30 -12.28
C ALA A 227 -10.08 -1.67 -12.08
N GLY A 228 -10.28 -0.95 -11.01
CA GLY A 228 -11.50 -0.24 -10.70
C GLY A 228 -12.64 -1.19 -10.31
N ARG A 229 -13.61 -1.40 -11.17
CA ARG A 229 -14.77 -2.26 -10.88
C ARG A 229 -14.47 -3.76 -10.87
N ASN A 230 -13.32 -4.15 -11.40
CA ASN A 230 -12.92 -5.55 -11.53
C ASN A 230 -11.92 -5.99 -10.46
N VAL A 231 -11.69 -5.19 -9.44
CA VAL A 231 -10.89 -5.60 -8.27
C VAL A 231 -11.61 -6.69 -7.46
N ALA A 232 -10.91 -7.28 -6.52
CA ALA A 232 -11.43 -8.33 -5.64
C ALA A 232 -12.80 -7.97 -5.05
N THR A 233 -13.72 -8.93 -5.05
CA THR A 233 -14.95 -8.87 -4.25
C THR A 233 -14.72 -9.54 -2.89
N ALA A 234 -15.51 -9.15 -1.89
CA ALA A 234 -15.46 -9.78 -0.57
C ALA A 234 -15.67 -11.29 -0.66
N GLU A 235 -16.61 -11.75 -1.50
CA GLU A 235 -16.91 -13.15 -1.75
C GLU A 235 -15.66 -13.91 -2.23
N THR A 236 -15.01 -13.41 -3.29
CA THR A 236 -13.81 -14.05 -3.86
C THR A 236 -12.67 -14.12 -2.82
N VAL A 237 -12.49 -13.09 -2.01
CA VAL A 237 -11.46 -13.10 -0.96
C VAL A 237 -11.81 -14.11 0.14
N LEU A 238 -13.07 -14.18 0.56
CA LEU A 238 -13.52 -15.14 1.56
C LEU A 238 -13.36 -16.59 1.08
N ASP A 239 -13.64 -16.87 -0.19
CA ASP A 239 -13.44 -18.20 -0.80
C ASP A 239 -11.96 -18.62 -0.79
N LEU A 240 -11.05 -17.70 -1.15
CA LEU A 240 -9.61 -17.99 -1.10
C LEU A 240 -9.11 -18.21 0.34
N LEU A 241 -9.59 -17.42 1.29
CA LEU A 241 -9.26 -17.61 2.72
C LEU A 241 -9.83 -18.91 3.27
N GLU A 242 -11.01 -19.35 2.81
CA GLU A 242 -11.59 -20.64 3.19
C GLU A 242 -10.75 -21.81 2.65
N GLN A 243 -10.27 -21.72 1.42
CA GLN A 243 -9.33 -22.70 0.86
C GLN A 243 -8.04 -22.78 1.69
N ALA A 244 -7.52 -21.63 2.16
CA ALA A 244 -6.35 -21.60 3.04
C ALA A 244 -6.64 -22.21 4.41
N ALA A 245 -7.78 -21.89 5.03
CA ALA A 245 -8.23 -22.46 6.30
C ALA A 245 -8.41 -24.00 6.21
N ASN A 246 -8.81 -24.51 5.05
CA ASN A 246 -8.91 -25.95 4.77
C ASN A 246 -7.57 -26.60 4.40
N GLY A 247 -6.46 -25.83 4.39
CA GLY A 247 -5.12 -26.33 4.09
C GLY A 247 -4.86 -26.58 2.61
N GLN A 248 -5.61 -25.97 1.74
CA GLN A 248 -5.47 -26.06 0.29
C GLN A 248 -4.45 -25.06 -0.27
N THR A 249 -4.01 -24.11 0.57
CA THR A 249 -3.00 -23.10 0.21
C THR A 249 -1.72 -23.35 1.00
N ASN A 250 -0.61 -23.57 0.29
CA ASN A 250 0.68 -23.79 0.93
C ASN A 250 1.24 -22.50 1.55
N GLY A 251 1.84 -22.61 2.73
CA GLY A 251 2.54 -21.49 3.39
C GLY A 251 1.63 -20.51 4.12
N VAL A 252 0.35 -20.84 4.29
CA VAL A 252 -0.59 -20.06 5.11
C VAL A 252 -1.01 -20.92 6.31
N ASP A 253 -0.88 -20.38 7.52
CA ASP A 253 -1.39 -21.02 8.72
C ASP A 253 -2.93 -21.02 8.71
N ARG A 254 -3.53 -22.17 9.04
CA ARG A 254 -5.00 -22.35 8.98
C ARG A 254 -5.73 -21.44 9.97
N ASN A 255 -5.19 -21.28 11.17
CA ASN A 255 -5.82 -20.43 12.19
C ASN A 255 -5.73 -18.96 11.80
N VAL A 256 -4.62 -18.55 11.21
CA VAL A 256 -4.44 -17.19 10.68
C VAL A 256 -5.42 -16.92 9.53
N ALA A 257 -5.65 -17.90 8.64
CA ALA A 257 -6.64 -17.76 7.58
C ALA A 257 -8.07 -17.60 8.13
N VAL A 258 -8.44 -18.40 9.15
CA VAL A 258 -9.74 -18.25 9.84
C VAL A 258 -9.86 -16.88 10.51
N LEU A 259 -8.79 -16.40 11.13
CA LEU A 259 -8.79 -15.09 11.77
C LEU A 259 -8.95 -13.97 10.71
N ALA A 260 -8.27 -14.08 9.58
CA ALA A 260 -8.40 -13.14 8.46
C ALA A 260 -9.83 -13.11 7.90
N GLN A 261 -10.49 -14.27 7.75
CA GLN A 261 -11.90 -14.34 7.37
C GLN A 261 -12.82 -13.59 8.36
N ASN A 262 -12.62 -13.82 9.66
CA ASN A 262 -13.43 -13.18 10.68
C ASN A 262 -13.26 -11.67 10.68
N ILE A 263 -12.03 -11.19 10.48
CA ILE A 263 -11.72 -9.76 10.36
C ILE A 263 -12.43 -9.15 9.16
N LEU A 264 -12.37 -9.82 8.00
CA LEU A 264 -13.04 -9.33 6.80
C LEU A 264 -14.56 -9.26 7.00
N ARG A 265 -15.20 -10.31 7.54
CA ARG A 265 -16.64 -10.33 7.82
C ARG A 265 -17.06 -9.21 8.77
N GLN A 266 -16.36 -9.05 9.89
CA GLN A 266 -16.64 -7.97 10.86
C GLN A 266 -16.51 -6.57 10.23
N SER A 267 -15.54 -6.39 9.33
CA SER A 267 -15.35 -5.12 8.64
C SER A 267 -16.48 -4.82 7.65
N LEU A 268 -17.00 -5.85 6.96
CA LEU A 268 -18.15 -5.73 6.06
C LEU A 268 -19.43 -5.42 6.83
N ASP A 269 -19.69 -6.11 7.94
CA ASP A 269 -20.86 -5.88 8.77
C ASP A 269 -20.87 -4.45 9.32
N SER A 270 -19.71 -3.95 9.73
CA SER A 270 -19.56 -2.57 10.24
C SER A 270 -19.71 -1.50 9.15
N ALA A 271 -19.48 -1.83 7.90
CA ALA A 271 -19.66 -0.91 6.78
C ALA A 271 -21.11 -0.84 6.26
N MET A 272 -21.94 -1.85 6.61
CA MET A 272 -23.36 -1.90 6.24
C MET A 272 -24.31 -1.34 7.32
N ALA A 273 -23.80 -1.12 8.53
CA ALA A 273 -24.53 -0.55 9.67
C ALA A 273 -24.40 0.99 9.69
#